data_b4b655363d80e24321ab7cfb6606ac95
#
_entry.id   b4b655363d80e24321ab7cfb6606ac95
#
_cell.length_a   1.000
_cell.length_b   1.000
_cell.length_c   1.000
_cell.angle_alpha   90.00
_cell.angle_beta   90.00
_cell.angle_gamma   90.00
#
_symmetry.space_group_name_H-M   'P 1'
#
loop_
_entity.id
_entity.type
_entity.pdbx_description
1 polymer ?
#
loop_
_entity_poly.entity_id
_entity_poly.type
_entity_poly.pdbx_seq_one_letter_code
_entity_poly.pdbx_strand_id
1 'polypeptide(L)'
;MHDTFQLLKVGTRDKHISKTFLGVFAADRFPKQRQLPCCYIINTDNSGKPGQHWIAIYENSFTDLSQNIFFDSYGSVPSELNSLWKQFDSYKRSSQDYQQRHSTVCGNYCLYVLKLFNMGKTLENVLSRFDRYDKEHNDERVSERVHAEYPRILNTSSHPHINCQSCISREANINKKVRYY
;
A
#
# COMPACT_ATOMS: atom_id res chain seq x y z
N MET A 1 -3.61 -1.79 -13.58
CA MET A 1 -3.67 -1.52 -12.11
C MET A 1 -3.87 -2.84 -11.41
N HIS A 2 -3.14 -3.11 -10.31
CA HIS A 2 -3.43 -4.27 -9.48
C HIS A 2 -4.74 -4.04 -8.72
N ASP A 3 -5.55 -5.08 -8.65
CA ASP A 3 -6.76 -5.05 -7.83
C ASP A 3 -6.44 -5.35 -6.35
N THR A 4 -7.42 -5.09 -5.48
CA THR A 4 -7.32 -5.35 -4.04
C THR A 4 -6.86 -6.78 -3.72
N PHE A 5 -7.36 -7.76 -4.47
CA PHE A 5 -7.06 -9.17 -4.23
C PHE A 5 -5.61 -9.52 -4.57
N GLN A 6 -5.06 -8.98 -5.67
CA GLN A 6 -3.67 -9.18 -6.05
C GLN A 6 -2.74 -8.58 -5.01
N LEU A 7 -2.99 -7.33 -4.57
CA LEU A 7 -2.20 -6.67 -3.54
C LEU A 7 -2.25 -7.43 -2.20
N LEU A 8 -3.44 -7.86 -1.77
CA LEU A 8 -3.63 -8.64 -0.57
C LEU A 8 -2.86 -9.96 -0.63
N LYS A 9 -2.94 -10.65 -1.77
CA LYS A 9 -2.30 -11.95 -1.97
C LYS A 9 -0.78 -11.85 -1.97
N VAL A 10 -0.21 -10.79 -2.54
CA VAL A 10 1.24 -10.52 -2.47
C VAL A 10 1.64 -10.16 -1.04
N GLY A 11 0.98 -9.18 -0.41
CA GLY A 11 1.33 -8.73 0.93
C GLY A 11 1.30 -9.85 1.98
N THR A 12 0.33 -10.77 1.88
CA THR A 12 0.21 -11.91 2.81
C THR A 12 1.20 -13.06 2.55
N ARG A 13 1.83 -13.10 1.37
CA ARG A 13 2.76 -14.19 0.99
C ARG A 13 4.22 -13.77 0.90
N ASP A 14 4.50 -12.48 0.78
CA ASP A 14 5.87 -12.00 0.77
C ASP A 14 6.54 -12.25 2.12
N LYS A 15 7.76 -12.81 2.10
CA LYS A 15 8.50 -13.20 3.31
C LYS A 15 8.89 -12.03 4.22
N HIS A 16 8.98 -10.82 3.67
CA HIS A 16 9.33 -9.62 4.44
C HIS A 16 8.09 -8.87 4.91
N ILE A 17 7.08 -8.71 4.06
CA ILE A 17 5.87 -7.93 4.33
C ILE A 17 4.90 -8.68 5.25
N SER A 18 4.72 -10.00 5.05
CA SER A 18 3.62 -10.79 5.63
C SER A 18 3.52 -10.76 7.15
N LYS A 19 4.63 -10.54 7.84
CA LYS A 19 4.68 -10.52 9.32
C LYS A 19 4.03 -9.26 9.92
N THR A 20 4.03 -8.18 9.18
CA THR A 20 3.54 -6.85 9.61
C THR A 20 2.32 -6.40 8.83
N PHE A 21 1.94 -7.13 7.76
CA PHE A 21 0.91 -6.72 6.82
C PHE A 21 -0.49 -6.94 7.36
N LEU A 22 -1.22 -5.87 7.56
CA LEU A 22 -2.60 -5.91 8.04
C LEU A 22 -3.61 -6.13 6.92
N GLY A 23 -3.31 -5.68 5.69
CA GLY A 23 -4.21 -5.85 4.55
C GLY A 23 -4.24 -4.67 3.59
N VAL A 24 -5.29 -4.66 2.76
CA VAL A 24 -5.60 -3.63 1.79
C VAL A 24 -6.99 -3.08 2.12
N PHE A 25 -7.11 -1.77 2.28
CA PHE A 25 -8.30 -1.12 2.83
C PHE A 25 -8.79 -0.01 1.91
N ALA A 26 -10.09 0.29 1.97
CA ALA A 26 -10.64 1.53 1.45
C ALA A 26 -10.37 2.69 2.43
N ALA A 27 -10.44 3.94 1.95
CA ALA A 27 -10.16 5.12 2.75
C ALA A 27 -11.00 5.22 4.04
N ASP A 28 -12.23 4.70 4.03
CA ASP A 28 -13.17 4.72 5.17
C ASP A 28 -13.10 3.45 6.05
N ARG A 29 -12.21 2.49 5.74
CA ARG A 29 -12.20 1.15 6.36
C ARG A 29 -10.86 0.66 6.91
N PHE A 30 -9.86 1.51 7.00
CA PHE A 30 -8.56 1.09 7.53
C PHE A 30 -8.60 0.80 9.05
N PRO A 31 -7.68 -0.05 9.56
CA PRO A 31 -7.70 -0.52 10.96
C PRO A 31 -7.38 0.63 11.93
N LYS A 32 -8.26 0.84 12.92
CA LYS A 32 -8.06 1.84 13.99
C LYS A 32 -7.18 1.31 15.12
N GLN A 33 -7.29 0.00 15.43
CA GLN A 33 -6.47 -0.68 16.44
C GLN A 33 -5.52 -1.65 15.76
N ARG A 34 -4.24 -1.56 16.06
CA ARG A 34 -3.19 -2.35 15.43
C ARG A 34 -1.99 -2.55 16.35
N GLN A 35 -1.28 -3.65 16.14
CA GLN A 35 -0.01 -3.93 16.80
C GLN A 35 1.14 -3.43 15.92
N LEU A 36 2.19 -2.89 16.52
CA LEU A 36 3.37 -2.40 15.82
C LEU A 36 4.54 -3.38 15.90
N PRO A 37 5.43 -3.42 14.92
CA PRO A 37 5.32 -2.69 13.66
C PRO A 37 4.23 -3.27 12.77
N CYS A 38 3.59 -2.41 11.98
CA CYS A 38 2.61 -2.87 11.01
C CYS A 38 2.68 -2.07 9.70
N CYS A 39 2.15 -2.67 8.62
CA CYS A 39 2.02 -1.98 7.34
C CYS A 39 0.72 -2.38 6.64
N TYR A 40 0.24 -1.51 5.78
CA TYR A 40 -0.98 -1.75 5.02
C TYR A 40 -1.04 -0.84 3.79
N ILE A 41 -1.97 -1.16 2.89
CA ILE A 41 -2.22 -0.37 1.69
C ILE A 41 -3.62 0.22 1.80
N ILE A 42 -3.78 1.50 1.47
CA ILE A 42 -5.07 2.20 1.47
C ILE A 42 -5.40 2.63 0.03
N ASN A 43 -6.64 2.39 -0.40
CA ASN A 43 -7.19 3.05 -1.57
C ASN A 43 -7.64 4.47 -1.21
N THR A 44 -7.46 5.42 -2.12
CA THR A 44 -7.91 6.81 -1.91
C THR A 44 -9.43 6.95 -1.94
N ASP A 45 -10.13 5.99 -2.53
CA ASP A 45 -11.58 5.94 -2.56
C ASP A 45 -12.17 5.24 -1.33
N ASN A 46 -13.38 5.66 -0.97
CA ASN A 46 -14.19 4.98 0.04
C ASN A 46 -14.72 3.64 -0.47
N SER A 47 -15.11 2.77 0.47
CA SER A 47 -15.75 1.49 0.15
C SER A 47 -17.00 1.71 -0.71
N GLY A 48 -17.13 0.91 -1.78
CA GLY A 48 -18.23 1.06 -2.74
C GLY A 48 -17.91 1.88 -3.98
N LYS A 49 -16.73 2.53 -4.03
CA LYS A 49 -16.21 3.16 -5.25
C LYS A 49 -15.22 2.24 -5.98
N PRO A 50 -14.97 2.46 -7.29
CA PRO A 50 -14.06 1.60 -8.07
C PRO A 50 -12.62 1.52 -7.59
N GLY A 51 -12.16 2.55 -6.86
CA GLY A 51 -10.78 2.70 -6.44
C GLY A 51 -9.92 3.37 -7.52
N GLN A 52 -9.20 4.43 -7.14
CA GLN A 52 -8.42 5.24 -8.08
C GLN A 52 -6.92 5.12 -7.85
N HIS A 53 -6.48 5.10 -6.60
CA HIS A 53 -5.07 5.18 -6.27
C HIS A 53 -4.73 4.45 -4.98
N TRP A 54 -3.51 3.88 -4.90
CA TRP A 54 -3.01 3.13 -3.76
C TRP A 54 -1.89 3.87 -3.05
N ILE A 55 -1.97 3.91 -1.73
CA ILE A 55 -1.00 4.51 -0.82
C ILE A 55 -0.49 3.45 0.15
N ALA A 56 0.81 3.46 0.45
CA ALA A 56 1.42 2.55 1.41
C ALA A 56 1.65 3.25 2.76
N ILE A 57 1.27 2.58 3.84
CA ILE A 57 1.51 3.02 5.22
C ILE A 57 2.41 2.00 5.91
N TYR A 58 3.43 2.49 6.60
CA TYR A 58 4.26 1.72 7.50
C TYR A 58 4.34 2.41 8.86
N GLU A 59 3.96 1.71 9.91
CA GLU A 59 3.93 2.22 11.27
C GLU A 59 4.87 1.43 12.16
N ASN A 60 5.76 2.13 12.85
CA ASN A 60 6.77 1.55 13.71
C ASN A 60 6.63 2.01 15.17
N SER A 61 6.00 3.17 15.42
CA SER A 61 5.87 3.74 16.76
C SER A 61 4.54 4.45 16.95
N PHE A 62 3.96 4.33 18.16
CA PHE A 62 2.82 5.16 18.59
C PHE A 62 3.27 6.44 19.30
N THR A 63 4.48 6.45 19.84
CA THR A 63 5.02 7.57 20.64
C THR A 63 5.90 8.50 19.81
N ASP A 64 6.62 7.96 18.85
CA ASP A 64 7.44 8.74 17.91
C ASP A 64 6.90 8.56 16.49
N LEU A 65 5.91 9.37 16.13
CA LEU A 65 5.25 9.30 14.83
C LEU A 65 6.19 9.63 13.65
N SER A 66 7.35 10.26 13.92
CA SER A 66 8.38 10.48 12.89
C SER A 66 9.05 9.20 12.39
N GLN A 67 8.84 8.08 13.08
CA GLN A 67 9.28 6.75 12.63
C GLN A 67 8.26 6.08 11.68
N ASN A 68 7.09 6.65 11.54
CA ASN A 68 6.04 6.13 10.68
C ASN A 68 6.15 6.78 9.29
N ILE A 69 5.74 6.05 8.26
CA ILE A 69 5.90 6.46 6.89
C ILE A 69 4.56 6.41 6.16
N PHE A 70 4.27 7.49 5.46
CA PHE A 70 3.21 7.61 4.49
C PHE A 70 3.85 7.78 3.11
N PHE A 71 3.66 6.80 2.24
CA PHE A 71 4.21 6.83 0.90
C PHE A 71 3.11 6.90 -0.14
N ASP A 72 3.11 7.98 -0.90
CA ASP A 72 2.33 8.18 -2.11
C ASP A 72 3.29 8.35 -3.30
N SER A 73 3.12 7.54 -4.34
CA SER A 73 3.94 7.60 -5.55
C SER A 73 3.75 8.89 -6.36
N TYR A 74 2.63 9.60 -6.17
CA TYR A 74 2.41 10.94 -6.72
C TYR A 74 2.88 12.08 -5.81
N GLY A 75 3.38 11.78 -4.60
CA GLY A 75 3.89 12.77 -3.67
C GLY A 75 2.85 13.75 -3.14
N SER A 76 1.58 13.49 -3.35
CA SER A 76 0.45 14.33 -2.96
C SER A 76 -0.46 13.63 -1.97
N VAL A 77 -1.20 14.42 -1.20
CA VAL A 77 -2.29 13.89 -0.37
C VAL A 77 -3.57 14.09 -1.15
N PRO A 78 -4.27 13.02 -1.50
CA PRO A 78 -5.58 13.16 -2.12
C PRO A 78 -6.54 13.94 -1.24
N SER A 79 -7.28 14.88 -1.83
CA SER A 79 -8.25 15.72 -1.12
C SER A 79 -9.33 14.90 -0.41
N GLU A 80 -9.65 13.73 -0.95
CA GLU A 80 -10.64 12.80 -0.41
C GLU A 80 -10.21 12.19 0.93
N LEU A 81 -8.91 12.20 1.23
CA LEU A 81 -8.36 11.70 2.49
C LEU A 81 -8.26 12.76 3.60
N ASN A 82 -8.83 13.95 3.43
CA ASN A 82 -8.65 15.07 4.37
C ASN A 82 -8.96 14.73 5.84
N SER A 83 -9.98 13.93 6.13
CA SER A 83 -10.28 13.49 7.51
C SER A 83 -9.34 12.39 7.99
N LEU A 84 -8.95 11.48 7.11
CA LEU A 84 -7.99 10.41 7.36
C LEU A 84 -6.57 10.96 7.51
N TRP A 85 -6.25 11.99 6.72
CA TRP A 85 -4.94 12.59 6.63
C TRP A 85 -4.43 13.16 7.94
N LYS A 86 -5.29 13.80 8.74
CA LYS A 86 -4.89 14.41 10.01
C LYS A 86 -4.14 13.46 10.94
N GLN A 87 -4.45 12.19 10.92
CA GLN A 87 -3.75 11.22 11.75
C GLN A 87 -2.35 10.87 11.24
N PHE A 88 -2.05 11.17 9.97
CA PHE A 88 -0.75 10.95 9.34
C PHE A 88 0.10 12.21 9.22
N ASP A 89 -0.34 13.36 9.75
CA ASP A 89 0.36 14.65 9.59
C ASP A 89 1.80 14.61 10.09
N SER A 90 2.05 13.84 11.15
CA SER A 90 3.38 13.69 11.75
C SER A 90 4.23 12.57 11.14
N TYR A 91 3.71 11.84 10.14
CA TYR A 91 4.47 10.77 9.49
C TYR A 91 5.47 11.37 8.49
N LYS A 92 6.62 10.71 8.35
CA LYS A 92 7.51 10.97 7.23
C LYS A 92 6.80 10.62 5.93
N ARG A 93 6.98 11.45 4.91
CA ARG A 93 6.26 11.30 3.63
C ARG A 93 7.15 11.53 2.42
N SER A 94 6.80 10.90 1.30
CA SER A 94 7.28 11.31 0.00
C SER A 94 6.65 12.66 -0.36
N SER A 95 7.48 13.64 -0.73
CA SER A 95 7.03 14.98 -1.13
C SER A 95 7.15 15.24 -2.62
N GLN A 96 7.59 14.22 -3.38
CA GLN A 96 7.80 14.29 -4.83
C GLN A 96 7.03 13.19 -5.52
N ASP A 97 6.59 13.46 -6.74
CA ASP A 97 5.96 12.48 -7.60
C ASP A 97 7.03 11.67 -8.34
N TYR A 98 6.97 10.37 -8.18
CA TYR A 98 7.87 9.40 -8.80
C TYR A 98 7.20 8.57 -9.88
N GLN A 99 5.87 8.56 -9.88
CA GLN A 99 5.03 7.83 -10.84
C GLN A 99 4.62 8.74 -11.99
N GLN A 100 4.63 8.21 -13.21
CA GLN A 100 4.13 8.92 -14.40
C GLN A 100 2.62 9.17 -14.28
N ARG A 101 2.16 10.34 -14.72
CA ARG A 101 0.72 10.67 -14.77
C ARG A 101 -0.02 9.67 -15.65
N HIS A 102 -1.20 9.25 -15.20
CA HIS A 102 -2.06 8.25 -15.86
C HIS A 102 -1.48 6.82 -15.89
N SER A 103 -0.35 6.58 -15.29
CA SER A 103 0.17 5.24 -15.05
C SER A 103 -0.68 4.51 -14.01
N THR A 104 -0.75 3.18 -14.14
CA THR A 104 -1.59 2.33 -13.28
C THR A 104 -0.78 1.46 -12.32
N VAL A 105 0.46 1.84 -12.02
CA VAL A 105 1.42 1.01 -11.25
C VAL A 105 1.56 1.41 -9.78
N CYS A 106 0.68 2.25 -9.24
CA CYS A 106 0.71 2.69 -7.83
C CYS A 106 0.73 1.50 -6.85
N GLY A 107 0.00 0.42 -7.15
CA GLY A 107 0.03 -0.81 -6.36
C GLY A 107 1.41 -1.47 -6.35
N ASN A 108 2.15 -1.44 -7.46
CA ASN A 108 3.53 -1.94 -7.53
C ASN A 108 4.45 -1.13 -6.62
N TYR A 109 4.32 0.21 -6.65
CA TYR A 109 5.06 1.08 -5.73
C TYR A 109 4.77 0.73 -4.27
N CYS A 110 3.50 0.55 -3.89
CA CYS A 110 3.13 0.16 -2.52
C CYS A 110 3.82 -1.14 -2.10
N LEU A 111 3.74 -2.19 -2.89
CA LEU A 111 4.39 -3.46 -2.59
C LEU A 111 5.92 -3.33 -2.48
N TYR A 112 6.53 -2.63 -3.43
CA TYR A 112 7.97 -2.41 -3.47
C TYR A 112 8.49 -1.66 -2.24
N VAL A 113 7.87 -0.53 -1.89
CA VAL A 113 8.32 0.27 -0.75
C VAL A 113 8.04 -0.41 0.58
N LEU A 114 6.87 -1.06 0.76
CA LEU A 114 6.57 -1.81 1.99
C LEU A 114 7.57 -2.92 2.23
N LYS A 115 7.99 -3.63 1.18
CA LYS A 115 9.06 -4.61 1.29
C LYS A 115 10.36 -4.01 1.80
N LEU A 116 10.78 -2.87 1.22
CA LEU A 116 12.01 -2.20 1.62
C LEU A 116 11.96 -1.70 3.07
N PHE A 117 10.82 -1.14 3.52
CA PHE A 117 10.63 -0.71 4.90
C PHE A 117 10.70 -1.90 5.87
N ASN A 118 10.08 -3.02 5.54
CA ASN A 118 10.16 -4.26 6.31
C ASN A 118 11.56 -4.90 6.31
N MET A 119 12.42 -4.51 5.38
CA MET A 119 13.85 -4.84 5.37
C MET A 119 14.70 -3.81 6.13
N GLY A 120 14.08 -2.88 6.86
CA GLY A 120 14.78 -1.86 7.67
C GLY A 120 15.35 -0.70 6.87
N LYS A 121 14.90 -0.46 5.62
CA LYS A 121 15.32 0.71 4.84
C LYS A 121 14.58 1.96 5.30
N THR A 122 15.29 3.07 5.44
CA THR A 122 14.68 4.37 5.74
C THR A 122 13.95 4.94 4.52
N LEU A 123 13.07 5.92 4.74
CA LEU A 123 12.39 6.60 3.64
C LEU A 123 13.39 7.18 2.63
N GLU A 124 14.43 7.85 3.11
CA GLU A 124 15.48 8.46 2.29
C GLU A 124 16.19 7.41 1.42
N ASN A 125 16.52 6.24 1.99
CA ASN A 125 17.11 5.13 1.24
C ASN A 125 16.16 4.53 0.18
N VAL A 126 14.85 4.60 0.42
CA VAL A 126 13.84 4.15 -0.55
C VAL A 126 13.69 5.18 -1.66
N LEU A 127 13.56 6.46 -1.30
CA LEU A 127 13.38 7.55 -2.26
C LEU A 127 14.60 7.74 -3.18
N SER A 128 15.82 7.52 -2.67
CA SER A 128 17.05 7.60 -3.49
C SER A 128 17.12 6.55 -4.61
N ARG A 129 16.21 5.60 -4.64
CA ARG A 129 16.09 4.59 -5.71
C ARG A 129 15.26 5.06 -6.88
N PHE A 130 14.56 6.18 -6.76
CA PHE A 130 13.72 6.73 -7.80
C PHE A 130 14.36 7.96 -8.41
N ASP A 131 14.32 8.04 -9.74
CA ASP A 131 14.68 9.25 -10.45
C ASP A 131 13.50 10.24 -10.39
N ARG A 132 13.77 11.48 -9.98
CA ARG A 132 12.74 12.54 -9.90
C ARG A 132 12.30 13.06 -11.25
N TYR A 133 13.11 12.84 -12.30
CA TYR A 133 12.89 13.36 -13.65
C TYR A 133 12.44 12.29 -14.63
N ASP A 134 12.84 11.04 -14.42
CA ASP A 134 12.50 9.90 -15.27
C ASP A 134 11.49 8.97 -14.60
N LYS A 135 10.22 9.40 -14.63
CA LYS A 135 9.12 8.67 -14.01
C LYS A 135 8.74 7.42 -14.79
N GLU A 136 8.93 7.44 -16.11
CA GLU A 136 8.66 6.28 -16.96
C GLU A 136 9.61 5.13 -16.58
N HIS A 137 10.89 5.41 -16.49
CA HIS A 137 11.89 4.44 -16.04
C HIS A 137 11.62 3.93 -14.61
N ASN A 138 11.15 4.80 -13.70
CA ASN A 138 10.73 4.35 -12.38
C ASN A 138 9.59 3.34 -12.44
N ASP A 139 8.55 3.64 -13.23
CA ASP A 139 7.37 2.79 -13.41
C ASP A 139 7.75 1.42 -13.98
N GLU A 140 8.60 1.40 -15.01
CA GLU A 140 9.12 0.17 -15.60
C GLU A 140 9.91 -0.65 -14.57
N ARG A 141 10.89 -0.06 -13.93
CA ARG A 141 11.75 -0.74 -12.93
C ARG A 141 10.96 -1.32 -11.77
N VAL A 142 10.01 -0.57 -11.23
CA VAL A 142 9.19 -1.03 -10.11
C VAL A 142 8.29 -2.18 -10.57
N SER A 143 7.67 -2.04 -11.75
CA SER A 143 6.81 -3.08 -12.31
C SER A 143 7.57 -4.36 -12.59
N GLU A 144 8.72 -4.28 -13.26
CA GLU A 144 9.57 -5.44 -13.56
C GLU A 144 9.97 -6.18 -12.29
N ARG A 145 10.43 -5.45 -11.25
CA ARG A 145 10.84 -6.06 -9.98
C ARG A 145 9.70 -6.79 -9.30
N VAL A 146 8.54 -6.15 -9.22
CA VAL A 146 7.36 -6.73 -8.55
C VAL A 146 6.83 -7.92 -9.36
N HIS A 147 6.76 -7.84 -10.69
CA HIS A 147 6.32 -8.94 -11.54
C HIS A 147 7.31 -10.12 -11.55
N ALA A 148 8.60 -9.86 -11.59
CA ALA A 148 9.62 -10.92 -11.50
C ALA A 148 9.55 -11.69 -10.18
N GLU A 149 9.17 -11.04 -9.11
CA GLU A 149 9.09 -11.63 -7.78
C GLU A 149 7.77 -12.39 -7.55
N TYR A 150 6.66 -11.91 -8.14
CA TYR A 150 5.32 -12.49 -7.95
C TYR A 150 4.60 -12.90 -9.25
N PRO A 151 5.27 -13.55 -10.20
CA PRO A 151 4.70 -13.79 -11.53
C PRO A 151 3.43 -14.64 -11.48
N ARG A 152 3.34 -15.60 -10.56
CA ARG A 152 2.18 -16.50 -10.40
C ARG A 152 0.94 -15.80 -9.81
N ILE A 153 1.12 -14.63 -9.20
CA ILE A 153 0.02 -13.87 -8.59
C ILE A 153 -0.45 -12.78 -9.53
N LEU A 154 0.49 -12.07 -10.14
CA LEU A 154 0.20 -10.85 -10.88
C LEU A 154 -0.16 -11.12 -12.34
N ASN A 155 0.30 -12.25 -12.91
CA ASN A 155 -0.04 -12.65 -14.28
C ASN A 155 -1.36 -13.45 -14.38
N THR A 156 -2.02 -13.75 -13.27
CA THR A 156 -3.37 -14.29 -13.33
C THR A 156 -4.31 -13.18 -13.79
N SER A 157 -4.90 -13.36 -14.99
CA SER A 157 -5.92 -12.44 -15.52
C SER A 157 -6.94 -12.12 -14.42
N SER A 158 -7.17 -10.85 -14.20
CA SER A 158 -8.21 -10.34 -13.30
C SER A 158 -9.52 -11.05 -13.64
N HIS A 159 -10.09 -11.76 -12.68
CA HIS A 159 -11.47 -12.19 -12.80
C HIS A 159 -12.34 -10.96 -13.06
N PRO A 160 -13.36 -11.06 -13.91
CA PRO A 160 -14.27 -9.95 -14.19
C PRO A 160 -14.81 -9.44 -12.84
N HIS A 161 -14.99 -8.14 -12.73
CA HIS A 161 -15.54 -7.44 -11.57
C HIS A 161 -16.68 -8.24 -10.92
N ILE A 162 -16.34 -9.10 -9.98
CA ILE A 162 -17.34 -9.70 -9.13
C ILE A 162 -17.51 -8.68 -8.00
N ASN A 163 -18.64 -8.00 -8.05
CA ASN A 163 -19.25 -7.33 -6.92
C ASN A 163 -19.60 -8.45 -5.89
N CYS A 164 -18.59 -9.01 -5.27
CA CYS A 164 -18.72 -10.19 -4.45
C CYS A 164 -18.92 -9.79 -3.01
N GLN A 165 -20.19 -9.76 -2.59
CA GLN A 165 -20.58 -9.68 -1.19
C GLN A 165 -19.86 -10.73 -0.31
N SER A 166 -19.40 -11.85 -0.91
CA SER A 166 -18.59 -12.88 -0.25
C SER A 166 -17.12 -12.49 -0.02
N CYS A 167 -16.55 -11.52 -0.76
CA CYS A 167 -15.22 -10.99 -0.46
C CYS A 167 -15.25 -10.13 0.81
N ILE A 168 -16.33 -9.37 1.02
CA ILE A 168 -16.56 -8.59 2.25
C ILE A 168 -16.63 -9.51 3.48
N SER A 169 -17.24 -10.69 3.35
CA SER A 169 -17.34 -11.66 4.46
C SER A 169 -16.02 -12.41 4.73
N ARG A 170 -15.10 -12.52 3.75
CA ARG A 170 -13.75 -13.06 3.97
C ARG A 170 -12.82 -12.05 4.62
N GLU A 171 -12.95 -10.76 4.31
CA GLU A 171 -12.27 -9.67 5.03
C GLU A 171 -12.69 -9.66 6.51
N ALA A 172 -13.97 -9.88 6.82
CA ALA A 172 -14.46 -10.03 8.20
C ALA A 172 -13.87 -11.24 8.92
N ASN A 173 -13.52 -12.33 8.23
CA ASN A 173 -12.89 -13.51 8.81
C ASN A 173 -11.37 -13.37 9.03
N ILE A 174 -10.67 -12.58 8.21
CA ILE A 174 -9.27 -12.22 8.46
C ILE A 174 -9.19 -11.31 9.69
N ASN A 175 -10.11 -10.36 9.84
CA ASN A 175 -10.21 -9.49 11.02
C ASN A 175 -10.61 -10.24 12.32
N LYS A 176 -11.25 -11.42 12.23
CA LYS A 176 -11.51 -12.29 13.40
C LYS A 176 -10.29 -13.05 13.91
N LYS A 177 -9.18 -13.12 13.15
CA LYS A 177 -7.91 -13.69 13.63
C LYS A 177 -7.03 -12.68 14.36
N VAL A 178 -7.33 -11.40 14.30
CA VAL A 178 -6.76 -10.39 15.19
C VAL A 178 -7.53 -10.52 16.52
N ARG A 179 -7.07 -11.43 17.39
CA ARG A 179 -7.65 -11.60 18.73
C ARG A 179 -7.47 -10.30 19.50
N TYR A 180 -8.59 -9.75 19.95
CA TYR A 180 -8.64 -8.71 20.97
C TYR A 180 -8.02 -9.28 22.25
N TYR A 181 -6.92 -8.73 22.69
CA TYR A 181 -6.46 -8.72 24.06
C TYR A 181 -6.40 -7.28 24.53
#